data_4e63d53c762a33b6abe614a5385deddf
#
_entry.id   4e63d53c762a33b6abe614a5385deddf
#
_cell.length_a   1.000
_cell.length_b   1.000
_cell.length_c   1.000
_cell.angle_alpha   90.00
_cell.angle_beta   90.00
_cell.angle_gamma   90.00
#
_symmetry.space_group_name_H-M   'P 1'
#
loop_
_entity.id
_entity.type
_entity.pdbx_description
1 polymer ?
#
loop_
_entity_poly.entity_id
_entity_poly.type
_entity_poly.pdbx_seq_one_letter_code
_entity_poly.pdbx_strand_id
1 'polypeptide(L)'
;MFVLLVQFIVKAGTEEKVKSFMRRMEENTRREPGCKLYIGSQSNDNSRKFSFYEAYDDEDALAAHRAAPYFAEYVTNGFVPLTESITRETFTTIS
;
A
#
# COMPACT_ATOMS: atom_id res chain seq x y z
N MET A 1 -0.28 -10.37 -14.51
CA MET A 1 -0.65 -9.23 -13.64
C MET A 1 0.60 -8.42 -13.28
N PHE A 2 0.39 -7.18 -13.00
CA PHE A 2 1.43 -6.26 -12.55
C PHE A 2 1.38 -6.15 -11.03
N VAL A 3 2.47 -6.55 -10.36
CA VAL A 3 2.52 -6.64 -8.89
C VAL A 3 3.39 -5.53 -8.33
N LEU A 4 2.94 -4.92 -7.24
CA LEU A 4 3.72 -3.97 -6.47
C LEU A 4 3.87 -4.50 -5.05
N LEU A 5 5.10 -4.59 -4.58
CA LEU A 5 5.42 -4.90 -3.19
C LEU A 5 5.99 -3.65 -2.53
N VAL A 6 5.33 -3.21 -1.47
CA VAL A 6 5.76 -2.04 -0.69
C VAL A 6 6.09 -2.52 0.71
N GLN A 7 7.25 -2.13 1.24
CA GLN A 7 7.61 -2.38 2.64
C GLN A 7 8.06 -1.06 3.27
N PHE A 8 7.64 -0.80 4.49
CA PHE A 8 7.98 0.45 5.14
C PHE A 8 8.06 0.29 6.66
N ILE A 9 8.90 1.13 7.26
CA ILE A 9 9.05 1.22 8.71
C ILE A 9 8.54 2.58 9.15
N VAL A 10 7.70 2.60 10.18
CA VAL A 10 7.06 3.82 10.67
C VAL A 10 7.69 4.29 11.97
N LYS A 11 7.49 5.56 12.29
CA LYS A 11 7.94 6.15 13.53
C LYS A 11 7.25 5.48 14.72
N ALA A 12 8.01 5.28 15.79
CA ALA A 12 7.47 4.67 17.02
C ALA A 12 6.28 5.47 17.54
N GLY A 13 5.23 4.76 17.93
CA GLY A 13 4.02 5.38 18.47
C GLY A 13 2.98 5.74 17.41
N THR A 14 3.28 5.56 16.11
CA THR A 14 2.33 5.87 15.03
C THR A 14 1.65 4.64 14.45
N GLU A 15 1.93 3.46 14.99
CA GLU A 15 1.52 2.17 14.42
C GLU A 15 0.01 2.08 14.22
N GLU A 16 -0.79 2.49 15.21
CA GLU A 16 -2.26 2.39 15.11
C GLU A 16 -2.82 3.39 14.10
N LYS A 17 -2.24 4.57 14.03
CA LYS A 17 -2.64 5.57 13.03
C LYS A 17 -2.32 5.08 11.60
N VAL A 18 -1.14 4.48 11.42
CA VAL A 18 -0.74 3.88 10.15
C VAL A 18 -1.72 2.77 9.75
N LYS A 19 -2.07 1.88 10.67
CA LYS A 19 -3.06 0.82 10.40
C LYS A 19 -4.40 1.40 9.96
N SER A 20 -4.83 2.50 10.57
CA SER A 20 -6.09 3.16 10.18
C SER A 20 -6.03 3.63 8.72
N PHE A 21 -4.95 4.29 8.32
CA PHE A 21 -4.76 4.70 6.92
C PHE A 21 -4.72 3.50 5.98
N MET A 22 -4.04 2.42 6.38
CA MET A 22 -3.94 1.20 5.57
C MET A 22 -5.31 0.56 5.36
N ARG A 23 -6.14 0.49 6.40
CA ARG A 23 -7.51 -0.04 6.29
C ARG A 23 -8.36 0.78 5.33
N ARG A 24 -8.24 2.11 5.36
CA ARG A 24 -8.94 2.99 4.42
C ARG A 24 -8.51 2.72 2.98
N MET A 25 -7.20 2.49 2.78
CA MET A 25 -6.70 2.12 1.45
C MET A 25 -7.25 0.79 0.99
N GLU A 26 -7.31 -0.22 1.87
CA GLU A 26 -7.90 -1.52 1.52
C GLU A 26 -9.36 -1.38 1.10
N GLU A 27 -10.16 -0.66 1.88
CA GLU A 27 -11.59 -0.46 1.59
C GLU A 27 -11.81 0.17 0.21
N ASN A 28 -11.05 1.21 -0.11
CA ASN A 28 -11.22 1.95 -1.36
C ASN A 28 -10.60 1.21 -2.55
N THR A 29 -9.39 0.70 -2.39
CA THR A 29 -8.64 0.09 -3.48
C THR A 29 -9.30 -1.19 -3.98
N ARG A 30 -9.89 -1.98 -3.10
CA ARG A 30 -10.57 -3.23 -3.48
C ARG A 30 -11.78 -3.01 -4.37
N ARG A 31 -12.28 -1.78 -4.48
CA ARG A 31 -13.37 -1.41 -5.39
C ARG A 31 -12.88 -1.01 -6.78
N GLU A 32 -11.57 -0.84 -6.95
CA GLU A 32 -11.00 -0.49 -8.26
C GLU A 32 -11.10 -1.69 -9.20
N PRO A 33 -11.66 -1.52 -10.41
CA PRO A 33 -11.87 -2.67 -11.31
C PRO A 33 -10.56 -3.31 -11.77
N GLY A 34 -9.47 -2.54 -11.85
CA GLY A 34 -8.17 -3.05 -12.25
C GLY A 34 -7.34 -3.65 -11.13
N CYS A 35 -7.78 -3.54 -9.89
CA CYS A 35 -7.07 -4.12 -8.73
C CYS A 35 -7.57 -5.53 -8.46
N LYS A 36 -6.67 -6.51 -8.50
CA LYS A 36 -7.01 -7.91 -8.28
C LYS A 36 -6.69 -8.36 -6.86
N LEU A 37 -5.72 -7.74 -6.21
CA LEU A 37 -5.31 -8.10 -4.86
C LEU A 37 -4.74 -6.86 -4.18
N TYR A 38 -5.11 -6.62 -2.93
CA TYR A 38 -4.58 -5.51 -2.15
C TYR A 38 -4.58 -5.93 -0.68
N ILE A 39 -3.40 -6.26 -0.15
CA ILE A 39 -3.26 -6.79 1.21
C ILE A 39 -2.24 -5.95 1.98
N GLY A 40 -2.69 -5.34 3.08
CA GLY A 40 -1.82 -4.71 4.06
C GLY A 40 -1.45 -5.72 5.14
N SER A 41 -0.20 -5.69 5.59
CA SER A 41 0.28 -6.62 6.61
C SER A 41 1.26 -5.92 7.56
N GLN A 42 1.34 -6.44 8.77
CA GLN A 42 2.32 -5.99 9.76
C GLN A 42 3.29 -7.12 10.03
N SER A 43 4.58 -6.80 10.12
CA SER A 43 5.62 -7.79 10.42
C SER A 43 5.35 -8.48 11.76
N ASN A 44 5.59 -9.79 11.81
CA ASN A 44 5.50 -10.54 13.06
C ASN A 44 6.67 -10.25 14.02
N ASP A 45 7.79 -9.75 13.48
CA ASP A 45 9.02 -9.53 14.23
C ASP A 45 9.27 -8.06 14.59
N ASN A 46 8.62 -7.14 13.89
CA ASN A 46 8.80 -5.71 14.09
C ASN A 46 7.46 -4.98 13.94
N SER A 47 6.90 -4.52 15.06
CA SER A 47 5.59 -3.86 15.10
C SER A 47 5.55 -2.55 14.30
N ARG A 48 6.71 -1.98 13.97
CA ARG A 48 6.79 -0.75 13.17
C ARG A 48 6.97 -1.02 11.68
N LYS A 49 7.07 -2.29 11.27
CA LYS A 49 7.25 -2.65 9.87
C LYS A 49 5.95 -3.16 9.28
N PHE A 50 5.59 -2.61 8.14
CA PHE A 50 4.37 -2.93 7.41
C PHE A 50 4.67 -3.20 5.95
N SER A 51 3.73 -3.85 5.28
CA SER A 51 3.83 -4.09 3.84
C SER A 51 2.46 -3.97 3.18
N PHE A 52 2.49 -3.65 1.87
CA PHE A 52 1.37 -3.87 0.97
C PHE A 52 1.83 -4.82 -0.14
N TYR A 53 1.03 -5.84 -0.39
CA TYR A 53 1.13 -6.67 -1.57
C TYR A 53 -0.05 -6.35 -2.46
N GLU A 54 0.24 -5.87 -3.67
CA GLU A 54 -0.78 -5.34 -4.57
C GLU A 54 -0.61 -5.99 -5.94
N ALA A 55 -1.73 -6.38 -6.55
CA ALA A 55 -1.73 -6.93 -7.90
C ALA A 55 -2.81 -6.24 -8.74
N TYR A 56 -2.40 -5.79 -9.91
CA TYR A 56 -3.24 -5.04 -10.86
C TYR A 56 -3.25 -5.76 -12.20
N ASP A 57 -4.27 -5.50 -13.02
CA ASP A 57 -4.34 -6.05 -14.38
C ASP A 57 -3.09 -5.71 -15.19
N ASP A 58 -2.65 -4.44 -15.09
CA ASP A 58 -1.54 -3.89 -15.83
C ASP A 58 -0.98 -2.63 -15.14
N GLU A 59 0.02 -2.03 -15.74
CA GLU A 59 0.64 -0.81 -15.22
C GLU A 59 -0.32 0.38 -15.23
N ASP A 60 -1.22 0.44 -16.22
CA ASP A 60 -2.21 1.52 -16.29
C ASP A 60 -3.18 1.47 -15.11
N ALA A 61 -3.55 0.27 -14.65
CA ALA A 61 -4.39 0.11 -13.48
C ALA A 61 -3.70 0.61 -12.21
N LEU A 62 -2.39 0.40 -12.08
CA LEU A 62 -1.61 0.97 -10.97
C LEU A 62 -1.55 2.50 -11.07
N ALA A 63 -1.38 3.05 -12.27
CA ALA A 63 -1.38 4.50 -12.47
C ALA A 63 -2.74 5.10 -12.07
N ALA A 64 -3.84 4.45 -12.44
CA ALA A 64 -5.19 4.88 -12.05
C ALA A 64 -5.37 4.84 -10.53
N HIS A 65 -4.84 3.82 -9.85
CA HIS A 65 -4.84 3.72 -8.40
C HIS A 65 -4.14 4.92 -7.77
N ARG A 66 -2.96 5.27 -8.27
CA ARG A 66 -2.19 6.41 -7.74
C ARG A 66 -2.84 7.76 -8.00
N ALA A 67 -3.69 7.86 -9.01
CA ALA A 67 -4.42 9.09 -9.35
C ALA A 67 -5.72 9.27 -8.56
N ALA A 68 -6.16 8.24 -7.85
CA ALA A 68 -7.39 8.31 -7.07
C ALA A 68 -7.25 9.32 -5.91
N PRO A 69 -8.30 10.12 -5.60
CA PRO A 69 -8.23 11.13 -4.53
C PRO A 69 -7.83 10.56 -3.18
N TYR A 70 -8.30 9.35 -2.84
CA TYR A 70 -7.98 8.73 -1.55
C TYR A 70 -6.51 8.31 -1.44
N PHE A 71 -5.80 8.12 -2.57
CA PHE A 71 -4.36 7.84 -2.53
C PHE A 71 -3.61 9.02 -1.91
N ALA A 72 -3.87 10.24 -2.37
CA ALA A 72 -3.25 11.42 -1.80
C ALA A 72 -3.62 11.58 -0.32
N GLU A 73 -4.87 11.34 0.04
CA GLU A 73 -5.36 11.52 1.40
C GLU A 73 -4.72 10.53 2.39
N TYR A 74 -4.69 9.25 2.05
CA TYR A 74 -4.27 8.20 2.98
C TYR A 74 -2.83 7.73 2.80
N VAL A 75 -2.25 7.88 1.62
CA VAL A 75 -0.86 7.49 1.35
C VAL A 75 0.05 8.69 1.39
N THR A 76 -0.03 9.56 0.38
CA THR A 76 0.91 10.69 0.24
C THR A 76 0.90 11.61 1.46
N ASN A 77 -0.28 12.00 1.92
CA ASN A 77 -0.46 12.88 3.07
C ASN A 77 -0.86 12.11 4.35
N GLY A 78 -1.08 10.82 4.24
CA GLY A 78 -1.47 9.95 5.35
C GLY A 78 -0.25 9.27 5.98
N PHE A 79 0.01 8.00 5.61
CA PHE A 79 1.05 7.24 6.31
C PHE A 79 2.47 7.55 5.83
N VAL A 80 2.69 8.04 4.59
CA VAL A 80 4.05 8.32 4.09
C VAL A 80 4.82 9.28 5.00
N PRO A 81 4.23 10.40 5.47
CA PRO A 81 4.94 11.29 6.39
C PRO A 81 5.32 10.64 7.72
N LEU A 82 4.71 9.52 8.07
CA LEU A 82 4.99 8.79 9.32
C LEU A 82 6.06 7.70 9.12
N THR A 83 6.55 7.51 7.89
CA THR A 83 7.57 6.48 7.62
C THR A 83 8.97 7.02 7.87
N GLU A 84 9.85 6.12 8.35
CA GLU A 84 11.29 6.33 8.43
C GLU A 84 12.00 5.80 7.19
N SER A 85 11.46 4.72 6.60
CA SER A 85 11.98 4.13 5.38
C SER A 85 10.84 3.50 4.60
N ILE A 86 10.96 3.46 3.29
CA ILE A 86 10.00 2.83 2.41
C ILE A 86 10.73 2.30 1.17
N THR A 87 10.41 1.06 0.79
CA THR A 87 10.93 0.42 -0.42
C THR A 87 9.76 -0.05 -1.26
N ARG A 88 9.93 0.04 -2.58
CA ARG A 88 8.93 -0.38 -3.56
C ARG A 88 9.61 -1.20 -4.64
N GLU A 89 8.99 -2.29 -5.04
CA GLU A 89 9.48 -3.11 -6.14
C GLU A 89 8.29 -3.62 -6.94
N THR A 90 8.43 -3.61 -8.26
CA THR A 90 7.39 -4.12 -9.15
C THR A 90 7.83 -5.43 -9.77
N PHE A 91 6.85 -6.29 -10.02
CA PHE A 91 7.03 -7.61 -10.62
C PHE A 91 5.93 -7.83 -11.66
N THR A 92 6.20 -8.67 -12.63
CA THR A 92 5.19 -9.18 -13.55
C THR A 92 5.01 -10.67 -13.29
N THR A 93 3.76 -11.11 -13.15
CA THR A 93 3.50 -12.54 -12.91
C THR A 93 3.98 -13.38 -14.08
N ILE A 94 4.48 -14.59 -13.79
CA ILE A 94 5.00 -15.48 -14.81
C ILE A 94 3.86 -16.08 -15.65
N SER A 95 2.70 -16.26 -15.03
CA SER A 95 1.56 -16.87 -15.72
C SER A 95 0.26 -16.11 -15.51
#